data_52d84e28e9307add44408172bcac4861
#
_entry.id   52d84e28e9307add44408172bcac4861
#
_cell.length_a   1.000
_cell.length_b   1.000
_cell.length_c   1.000
_cell.angle_alpha   90.00
_cell.angle_beta   90.00
_cell.angle_gamma   90.00
#
_symmetry.space_group_name_H-M   'P 1'
#
loop_
_entity.id
_entity.type
_entity.pdbx_description
1 polymer ?
#
loop_
_entity_poly.entity_id
_entity_poly.type
_entity_poly.pdbx_seq_one_letter_code
_entity_poly.pdbx_strand_id
1 'polypeptide(L)'
;VLIVTPLAVGTQTAREGDKFGIECIRSADGDIGNHRIVVTNYERLHYFNSADFAGVVCDESSILKNVDGVTKSIVTEFMRRVPYRLLCTATPAPNDYLELGTSSEALGCMGFMDMLSRFFKKVDSTKSRSEEYRGEKWRFRGYAERDFWRWICSWARAVRKPSDLGGDDSLFVLPELQTKEHVVSASISRAGFLFDLPALSLEDQREERTRTISE
;
A
#
# COMPACT_ATOMS: atom_id res chain seq x y z
N VAL A 1 7.07 2.10 -21.39
CA VAL A 1 6.41 1.82 -20.09
C VAL A 1 7.00 2.74 -19.05
N LEU A 2 6.16 3.32 -18.20
CA LEU A 2 6.59 4.08 -17.04
C LEU A 2 6.44 3.21 -15.78
N ILE A 3 7.51 3.07 -14.98
CA ILE A 3 7.47 2.43 -13.67
C ILE A 3 7.57 3.53 -12.62
N VAL A 4 6.56 3.63 -11.77
CA VAL A 4 6.46 4.62 -10.70
C VAL A 4 6.72 3.92 -9.37
N THR A 5 7.73 4.37 -8.62
CA THR A 5 8.18 3.72 -7.38
C THR A 5 8.27 4.72 -6.24
N PRO A 6 8.35 4.28 -4.98
CA PRO A 6 8.83 5.13 -3.89
C PRO A 6 10.24 5.66 -4.17
N LEU A 7 10.57 6.84 -3.63
CA LEU A 7 11.84 7.53 -3.91
C LEU A 7 13.08 6.64 -3.67
N ALA A 8 13.08 5.86 -2.60
CA ALA A 8 14.20 4.99 -2.23
C ALA A 8 14.40 3.80 -3.18
N VAL A 9 13.35 3.35 -3.87
CA VAL A 9 13.35 2.09 -4.65
C VAL A 9 13.75 2.31 -6.11
N GLY A 10 13.54 3.50 -6.67
CA GLY A 10 13.73 3.75 -8.09
C GLY A 10 15.12 3.38 -8.65
N THR A 11 16.19 3.60 -7.89
CA THR A 11 17.55 3.20 -8.30
C THR A 11 17.71 1.68 -8.28
N GLN A 12 17.11 1.01 -7.30
CA GLN A 12 17.14 -0.45 -7.22
C GLN A 12 16.38 -1.07 -8.40
N THR A 13 15.21 -0.55 -8.73
CA THR A 13 14.41 -1.03 -9.87
C THR A 13 15.18 -0.94 -11.18
N ALA A 14 15.89 0.16 -11.43
CA ALA A 14 16.74 0.28 -12.62
C ALA A 14 17.87 -0.75 -12.64
N ARG A 15 18.55 -0.96 -11.49
CA ARG A 15 19.62 -1.99 -11.36
C ARG A 15 19.09 -3.43 -11.54
N GLU A 16 17.89 -3.70 -11.08
CA GLU A 16 17.26 -5.01 -11.31
C GLU A 16 16.99 -5.22 -12.81
N GLY A 17 16.58 -4.17 -13.53
CA GLY A 17 16.49 -4.22 -15.00
C GLY A 17 17.79 -4.68 -15.64
N ASP A 18 18.93 -4.09 -15.27
CA ASP A 18 20.24 -4.45 -15.77
C ASP A 18 20.59 -5.92 -15.53
N LYS A 19 20.28 -6.45 -14.33
CA LYS A 19 20.51 -7.88 -14.00
C LYS A 19 19.74 -8.83 -14.91
N PHE A 20 18.54 -8.44 -15.35
CA PHE A 20 17.71 -9.23 -16.25
C PHE A 20 17.95 -8.93 -17.74
N GLY A 21 18.92 -8.07 -18.06
CA GLY A 21 19.17 -7.65 -19.43
C GLY A 21 18.05 -6.80 -20.02
N ILE A 22 17.28 -6.13 -19.17
CA ILE A 22 16.19 -5.24 -19.55
C ILE A 22 16.66 -3.80 -19.37
N GLU A 23 16.85 -3.10 -20.49
CA GLU A 23 17.26 -1.71 -20.46
C GLU A 23 16.15 -0.82 -19.88
N CYS A 24 16.45 -0.17 -18.75
CA CYS A 24 15.59 0.82 -18.13
C CYS A 24 16.42 1.96 -17.55
N ILE A 25 15.89 3.18 -17.65
CA ILE A 25 16.55 4.37 -17.13
C ILE A 25 15.73 4.98 -16.00
N ARG A 26 16.42 5.64 -15.10
CA ARG A 26 15.78 6.50 -14.10
C ARG A 26 15.74 7.93 -14.61
N SER A 27 14.53 8.50 -14.68
CA SER A 27 14.32 9.90 -15.02
C SER A 27 13.67 10.66 -13.87
N ALA A 28 14.14 11.87 -13.64
CA ALA A 28 13.70 12.72 -12.54
C ALA A 28 13.03 14.03 -13.01
N ASP A 29 13.15 14.36 -14.29
CA ASP A 29 12.79 15.63 -14.90
C ASP A 29 11.84 15.51 -16.08
N GLY A 30 11.39 14.27 -16.38
CA GLY A 30 10.48 14.00 -17.50
C GLY A 30 11.19 13.63 -18.80
N ASP A 31 12.53 13.65 -18.83
CA ASP A 31 13.26 13.15 -20.01
C ASP A 31 13.11 11.63 -20.12
N ILE A 32 12.54 11.16 -21.21
CA ILE A 32 12.36 9.74 -21.51
C ILE A 32 13.41 9.21 -22.50
N GLY A 33 14.16 10.09 -23.14
CA GLY A 33 15.14 9.72 -24.17
C GLY A 33 14.54 8.78 -25.22
N ASN A 34 15.33 7.82 -25.66
CA ASN A 34 14.89 6.75 -26.57
C ASN A 34 14.72 5.40 -25.85
N HIS A 35 14.27 5.43 -24.59
CA HIS A 35 14.18 4.23 -23.76
C HIS A 35 12.75 3.68 -23.71
N ARG A 36 12.64 2.35 -23.76
CA ARG A 36 11.34 1.66 -23.72
C ARG A 36 10.74 1.60 -22.31
N ILE A 37 11.60 1.62 -21.29
CA ILE A 37 11.21 1.57 -19.87
C ILE A 37 11.88 2.73 -19.14
N VAL A 38 11.08 3.53 -18.49
CA VAL A 38 11.52 4.67 -17.68
C VAL A 38 11.06 4.45 -16.24
N VAL A 39 11.93 4.65 -15.28
CA VAL A 39 11.64 4.54 -13.84
C VAL A 39 11.64 5.94 -13.24
N THR A 40 10.60 6.27 -12.50
CA THR A 40 10.48 7.53 -11.76
C THR A 40 9.86 7.29 -10.38
N ASN A 41 9.69 8.32 -9.59
CA ASN A 41 9.01 8.25 -8.31
C ASN A 41 7.69 9.03 -8.31
N TYR A 42 6.84 8.73 -7.33
CA TYR A 42 5.48 9.30 -7.25
C TYR A 42 5.46 10.82 -7.23
N GLU A 43 6.42 11.45 -6.54
CA GLU A 43 6.53 12.90 -6.39
C GLU A 43 6.87 13.60 -7.71
N ARG A 44 7.43 12.87 -8.66
CA ARG A 44 7.89 13.38 -9.96
C ARG A 44 6.98 13.02 -11.13
N LEU A 45 5.89 12.31 -10.87
CA LEU A 45 4.96 11.87 -11.91
C LEU A 45 4.41 13.03 -12.74
N HIS A 46 4.30 14.21 -12.16
CA HIS A 46 3.80 15.41 -12.83
C HIS A 46 4.73 15.96 -13.95
N TYR A 47 5.98 15.50 -14.02
CA TYR A 47 6.88 15.84 -15.15
C TYR A 47 6.63 15.02 -16.42
N PHE A 48 5.86 13.94 -16.32
CA PHE A 48 5.63 13.00 -17.41
C PHE A 48 4.26 13.19 -18.04
N ASN A 49 4.21 13.06 -19.39
CA ASN A 49 2.93 13.06 -20.09
C ASN A 49 2.45 11.62 -20.28
N SER A 50 1.24 11.32 -19.84
CA SER A 50 0.65 9.98 -19.96
C SER A 50 0.52 9.49 -21.41
N ALA A 51 0.43 10.41 -22.38
CA ALA A 51 0.34 10.07 -23.80
C ALA A 51 1.62 9.44 -24.36
N ASP A 52 2.76 9.61 -23.68
CA ASP A 52 4.05 9.07 -24.13
C ASP A 52 4.22 7.59 -23.76
N PHE A 53 3.28 7.04 -22.99
CA PHE A 53 3.40 5.69 -22.44
C PHE A 53 2.26 4.77 -22.86
N ALA A 54 2.61 3.60 -23.39
CA ALA A 54 1.65 2.52 -23.61
C ALA A 54 1.22 1.84 -22.29
N GLY A 55 2.09 1.86 -21.27
CA GLY A 55 1.81 1.21 -19.99
C GLY A 55 2.41 1.95 -18.82
N VAL A 56 1.76 1.81 -17.65
CA VAL A 56 2.23 2.31 -16.35
C VAL A 56 2.16 1.21 -15.30
N VAL A 57 3.24 1.10 -14.53
CA VAL A 57 3.36 0.20 -13.37
C VAL A 57 3.58 1.05 -12.14
N CYS A 58 2.77 0.87 -11.11
CA CYS A 58 2.96 1.52 -9.81
C CYS A 58 3.42 0.47 -8.80
N ASP A 59 4.68 0.59 -8.38
CA ASP A 59 5.26 -0.25 -7.34
C ASP A 59 4.99 0.34 -5.96
N GLU A 60 4.81 -0.52 -4.94
CA GLU A 60 4.34 -0.14 -3.61
C GLU A 60 3.07 0.73 -3.67
N SER A 61 2.11 0.30 -4.48
CA SER A 61 0.87 1.04 -4.76
C SER A 61 -0.05 1.23 -3.54
N SER A 62 0.30 0.69 -2.38
CA SER A 62 -0.34 0.99 -1.09
C SER A 62 -0.35 2.50 -0.74
N ILE A 63 0.48 3.31 -1.39
CA ILE A 63 0.43 4.78 -1.30
C ILE A 63 -0.93 5.37 -1.74
N LEU A 64 -1.70 4.62 -2.56
CA LEU A 64 -3.02 5.03 -3.04
C LEU A 64 -4.15 4.81 -2.02
N LYS A 65 -3.88 4.19 -0.88
CA LYS A 65 -4.88 3.81 0.13
C LYS A 65 -5.72 4.99 0.67
N ASN A 66 -5.13 6.16 0.74
CA ASN A 66 -5.84 7.35 1.21
C ASN A 66 -6.78 7.88 0.11
N VAL A 67 -8.08 7.77 0.33
CA VAL A 67 -9.12 8.15 -0.63
C VAL A 67 -9.03 9.63 -1.02
N ASP A 68 -8.73 10.52 -0.08
CA ASP A 68 -8.63 11.96 -0.26
C ASP A 68 -7.19 12.43 -0.54
N GLY A 69 -6.26 11.49 -0.76
CA GLY A 69 -4.85 11.78 -0.95
C GLY A 69 -4.55 12.47 -2.30
N VAL A 70 -3.76 13.53 -2.27
CA VAL A 70 -3.31 14.24 -3.50
C VAL A 70 -2.56 13.28 -4.42
N THR A 71 -1.66 12.45 -3.89
CA THR A 71 -0.92 11.45 -4.68
C THR A 71 -1.87 10.46 -5.34
N LYS A 72 -2.89 9.96 -4.64
CA LYS A 72 -3.92 9.07 -5.21
C LYS A 72 -4.62 9.73 -6.39
N SER A 73 -4.99 10.99 -6.27
CA SER A 73 -5.69 11.73 -7.31
C SER A 73 -4.83 11.88 -8.57
N ILE A 74 -3.57 12.31 -8.41
CA ILE A 74 -2.60 12.49 -9.51
C ILE A 74 -2.34 11.16 -10.22
N VAL A 75 -2.06 10.10 -9.46
CA VAL A 75 -1.78 8.77 -10.02
C VAL A 75 -3.00 8.22 -10.76
N THR A 76 -4.19 8.32 -10.17
CA THR A 76 -5.43 7.85 -10.79
C THR A 76 -5.71 8.58 -12.10
N GLU A 77 -5.53 9.89 -12.14
CA GLU A 77 -5.73 10.68 -13.36
C GLU A 77 -4.71 10.30 -14.44
N PHE A 78 -3.45 10.13 -14.08
CA PHE A 78 -2.41 9.67 -15.00
C PHE A 78 -2.74 8.29 -15.56
N MET A 79 -3.04 7.32 -14.68
CA MET A 79 -3.34 5.95 -15.06
C MET A 79 -4.55 5.84 -15.98
N ARG A 80 -5.59 6.63 -15.76
CA ARG A 80 -6.81 6.61 -16.62
C ARG A 80 -6.53 6.92 -18.10
N ARG A 81 -5.46 7.64 -18.37
CA ARG A 81 -5.06 8.02 -19.74
C ARG A 81 -4.12 7.01 -20.40
N VAL A 82 -3.62 6.04 -19.64
CA VAL A 82 -2.68 5.02 -20.13
C VAL A 82 -3.43 3.71 -20.38
N PRO A 83 -3.24 3.03 -21.55
CA PRO A 83 -3.98 1.82 -21.89
C PRO A 83 -3.71 0.64 -20.95
N TYR A 84 -2.42 0.36 -20.67
CA TYR A 84 -2.02 -0.78 -19.82
C TYR A 84 -1.60 -0.30 -18.44
N ARG A 85 -2.20 -0.88 -17.39
CA ARG A 85 -2.05 -0.43 -16.00
C ARG A 85 -1.78 -1.61 -15.10
N LEU A 86 -0.80 -1.47 -14.21
CA LEU A 86 -0.47 -2.48 -13.21
C LEU A 86 -0.18 -1.79 -11.87
N LEU A 87 -0.76 -2.33 -10.81
CA LEU A 87 -0.45 -1.97 -9.43
C LEU A 87 0.20 -3.16 -8.75
N CYS A 88 1.34 -2.94 -8.12
CA CYS A 88 2.08 -3.94 -7.37
C CYS A 88 2.19 -3.49 -5.92
N THR A 89 1.88 -4.37 -4.96
CA THR A 89 2.06 -4.11 -3.53
C THR A 89 1.97 -5.41 -2.74
N ALA A 90 2.73 -5.50 -1.66
CA ALA A 90 2.60 -6.56 -0.67
C ALA A 90 1.45 -6.30 0.32
N THR A 91 1.00 -5.05 0.44
CA THR A 91 -0.02 -4.62 1.42
C THR A 91 -1.17 -3.88 0.74
N PRO A 92 -2.02 -4.57 -0.04
CA PRO A 92 -3.06 -3.93 -0.86
C PRO A 92 -4.17 -3.25 -0.04
N ALA A 93 -4.42 -3.73 1.18
CA ALA A 93 -5.46 -3.23 2.07
C ALA A 93 -5.00 -3.38 3.54
N PRO A 94 -3.98 -2.59 3.99
CA PRO A 94 -3.38 -2.78 5.29
C PRO A 94 -4.30 -2.50 6.48
N ASN A 95 -5.31 -1.65 6.30
CA ASN A 95 -6.21 -1.28 7.39
C ASN A 95 -7.64 -1.80 7.17
N ASP A 96 -8.17 -1.68 5.95
CA ASP A 96 -9.55 -2.07 5.63
C ASP A 96 -9.67 -2.45 4.15
N TYR A 97 -10.57 -3.39 3.83
CA TYR A 97 -10.89 -3.80 2.45
C TYR A 97 -11.42 -2.65 1.58
N LEU A 98 -11.90 -1.57 2.18
CA LEU A 98 -12.30 -0.36 1.47
C LEU A 98 -11.15 0.23 0.63
N GLU A 99 -9.90 0.07 1.08
CA GLU A 99 -8.71 0.56 0.38
C GLU A 99 -8.52 -0.10 -1.00
N LEU A 100 -9.07 -1.29 -1.23
CA LEU A 100 -9.09 -1.94 -2.55
C LEU A 100 -9.91 -1.14 -3.58
N GLY A 101 -10.84 -0.32 -3.13
CA GLY A 101 -11.62 0.55 -4.00
C GLY A 101 -10.78 1.63 -4.67
N THR A 102 -9.77 2.17 -4.00
CA THR A 102 -8.86 3.17 -4.60
C THR A 102 -7.99 2.53 -5.68
N SER A 103 -7.51 1.31 -5.46
CA SER A 103 -6.78 0.52 -6.45
C SER A 103 -7.66 0.20 -7.66
N SER A 104 -8.90 -0.23 -7.44
CA SER A 104 -9.88 -0.49 -8.50
C SER A 104 -10.17 0.77 -9.33
N GLU A 105 -10.32 1.91 -8.68
CA GLU A 105 -10.55 3.20 -9.35
C GLU A 105 -9.36 3.61 -10.23
N ALA A 106 -8.14 3.46 -9.75
CA ALA A 106 -6.92 3.76 -10.50
C ALA A 106 -6.77 2.84 -11.73
N LEU A 107 -7.09 1.56 -11.58
CA LEU A 107 -7.09 0.59 -12.69
C LEU A 107 -8.26 0.81 -13.67
N GLY A 108 -9.31 1.52 -13.25
CA GLY A 108 -10.52 1.74 -14.07
C GLY A 108 -11.49 0.56 -14.07
N CYS A 109 -11.41 -0.32 -13.07
CA CYS A 109 -12.32 -1.47 -12.95
C CYS A 109 -13.68 -1.07 -12.37
N MET A 110 -13.70 -0.25 -11.32
CA MET A 110 -14.90 0.31 -10.68
C MET A 110 -14.51 1.52 -9.85
N GLY A 111 -15.35 2.57 -9.85
CA GLY A 111 -15.14 3.75 -9.01
C GLY A 111 -15.27 3.42 -7.51
N PHE A 112 -14.58 4.16 -6.67
CA PHE A 112 -14.60 3.95 -5.22
C PHE A 112 -16.02 4.02 -4.64
N MET A 113 -16.79 5.06 -5.01
CA MET A 113 -18.17 5.23 -4.53
C MET A 113 -19.13 4.16 -5.06
N ASP A 114 -18.90 3.68 -6.28
CA ASP A 114 -19.70 2.57 -6.86
C ASP A 114 -19.44 1.27 -6.09
N MET A 115 -18.20 0.99 -5.74
CA MET A 115 -17.83 -0.14 -4.90
C MET A 115 -18.53 -0.06 -3.53
N LEU A 116 -18.47 1.10 -2.87
CA LEU A 116 -19.13 1.31 -1.59
C LEU A 116 -20.63 1.07 -1.69
N SER A 117 -21.30 1.66 -2.68
CA SER A 117 -22.75 1.53 -2.87
C SER A 117 -23.17 0.10 -3.14
N ARG A 118 -22.33 -0.66 -3.85
CA ARG A 118 -22.63 -2.03 -4.26
C ARG A 118 -22.43 -3.05 -3.14
N PHE A 119 -21.32 -2.96 -2.40
CA PHE A 119 -20.90 -4.02 -1.48
C PHE A 119 -21.01 -3.65 0.00
N PHE A 120 -21.05 -2.36 0.32
CA PHE A 120 -20.98 -1.89 1.71
C PHE A 120 -22.24 -1.10 2.10
N LYS A 121 -22.43 -0.94 3.40
CA LYS A 121 -23.43 -0.06 3.98
C LYS A 121 -22.81 0.74 5.13
N LYS A 122 -23.24 1.98 5.30
CA LYS A 122 -22.91 2.79 6.49
C LYS A 122 -23.52 2.16 7.73
N VAL A 123 -22.76 2.19 8.80
CA VAL A 123 -23.25 1.81 10.14
C VAL A 123 -23.54 3.10 10.88
N ASP A 124 -24.79 3.30 11.27
CA ASP A 124 -25.19 4.45 12.09
C ASP A 124 -24.44 4.43 13.44
N SER A 125 -23.56 5.39 13.65
CA SER A 125 -22.78 5.54 14.87
C SER A 125 -23.63 5.91 16.11
N THR A 126 -24.89 6.26 15.92
CA THR A 126 -25.81 6.63 16.99
C THR A 126 -26.20 5.51 17.97
N LYS A 127 -25.84 4.25 17.64
CA LYS A 127 -26.13 3.06 18.46
C LYS A 127 -24.93 2.47 19.21
N SER A 128 -23.74 3.03 19.05
CA SER A 128 -22.55 2.57 19.78
C SER A 128 -22.29 3.45 21.00
N ARG A 129 -22.36 2.84 22.17
CA ARG A 129 -22.21 3.47 23.50
C ARG A 129 -20.75 3.75 23.90
N SER A 130 -19.80 3.59 22.99
CA SER A 130 -18.37 3.85 23.21
C SER A 130 -17.93 5.08 22.41
N GLU A 131 -17.48 6.11 23.11
CA GLU A 131 -17.02 7.41 22.59
C GLU A 131 -15.77 7.37 21.70
N GLU A 132 -15.21 6.18 21.43
CA GLU A 132 -13.87 5.98 20.88
C GLU A 132 -13.77 5.93 19.34
N TYR A 133 -14.89 6.05 18.61
CA TYR A 133 -14.88 5.97 17.13
C TYR A 133 -15.79 7.01 16.48
N ARG A 134 -15.27 8.22 16.26
CA ARG A 134 -15.90 9.27 15.43
C ARG A 134 -15.53 9.13 13.94
N GLY A 135 -15.69 7.95 13.33
CA GLY A 135 -15.47 7.76 11.89
C GLY A 135 -16.69 7.09 11.25
N GLU A 136 -16.99 7.44 10.00
CA GLU A 136 -18.00 6.72 9.22
C GLU A 136 -17.55 5.26 9.07
N LYS A 137 -18.23 4.35 9.76
CA LYS A 137 -17.91 2.93 9.73
C LYS A 137 -18.72 2.24 8.62
N TRP A 138 -18.00 1.66 7.67
CA TRP A 138 -18.58 0.85 6.61
C TRP A 138 -18.47 -0.64 6.98
N ARG A 139 -19.45 -1.44 6.59
CA ARG A 139 -19.39 -2.89 6.69
C ARG A 139 -20.03 -3.53 5.47
N PHE A 140 -19.66 -4.77 5.16
CA PHE A 140 -20.30 -5.52 4.10
C PHE A 140 -21.82 -5.59 4.30
N ARG A 141 -22.57 -5.49 3.21
CA ARG A 141 -23.96 -5.99 3.16
C ARG A 141 -23.89 -7.50 3.34
N GLY A 142 -24.72 -8.11 4.20
CA GLY A 142 -24.58 -9.50 4.64
C GLY A 142 -24.47 -10.56 3.54
N TYR A 143 -24.97 -10.28 2.33
CA TYR A 143 -24.90 -11.15 1.16
C TYR A 143 -23.81 -10.74 0.14
N ALA A 144 -23.13 -9.61 0.32
CA ALA A 144 -22.27 -9.00 -0.71
C ALA A 144 -20.81 -9.44 -0.63
N GLU A 145 -20.37 -10.03 0.47
CA GLU A 145 -18.96 -10.38 0.70
C GLU A 145 -18.43 -11.36 -0.36
N ARG A 146 -19.20 -12.42 -0.66
CA ARG A 146 -18.81 -13.38 -1.69
C ARG A 146 -18.68 -12.75 -3.07
N ASP A 147 -19.60 -11.86 -3.43
CA ASP A 147 -19.59 -11.17 -4.72
C ASP A 147 -18.49 -10.14 -4.80
N PHE A 148 -18.15 -9.49 -3.67
CA PHE A 148 -17.00 -8.61 -3.55
C PHE A 148 -15.70 -9.37 -3.86
N TRP A 149 -15.46 -10.52 -3.23
CA TRP A 149 -14.25 -11.30 -3.49
C TRP A 149 -14.18 -11.86 -4.91
N ARG A 150 -15.31 -12.26 -5.48
CA ARG A 150 -15.36 -12.63 -6.90
C ARG A 150 -14.97 -11.48 -7.82
N TRP A 151 -15.46 -10.29 -7.51
CA TRP A 151 -15.11 -9.10 -8.25
C TRP A 151 -13.62 -8.77 -8.08
N ILE A 152 -13.05 -8.81 -6.88
CA ILE A 152 -11.61 -8.63 -6.65
C ILE A 152 -10.81 -9.63 -7.51
N CYS A 153 -11.14 -10.91 -7.47
CA CYS A 153 -10.45 -11.95 -8.23
C CYS A 153 -10.59 -11.80 -9.75
N SER A 154 -11.50 -10.96 -10.26
CA SER A 154 -11.62 -10.70 -11.69
C SER A 154 -10.52 -9.81 -12.24
N TRP A 155 -9.91 -8.95 -11.42
CA TRP A 155 -8.88 -8.00 -11.82
C TRP A 155 -7.58 -8.04 -10.98
N ALA A 156 -7.58 -8.66 -9.81
CA ALA A 156 -6.42 -8.79 -8.93
C ALA A 156 -5.95 -10.24 -8.81
N ARG A 157 -4.67 -10.42 -8.54
CA ARG A 157 -4.05 -11.71 -8.22
C ARG A 157 -3.14 -11.54 -7.01
N ALA A 158 -3.20 -12.52 -6.09
CA ALA A 158 -2.26 -12.65 -4.99
C ALA A 158 -1.25 -13.76 -5.34
N VAL A 159 0.04 -13.43 -5.23
CA VAL A 159 1.15 -14.33 -5.52
C VAL A 159 2.06 -14.33 -4.31
N ARG A 160 2.40 -15.48 -3.78
CA ARG A 160 3.29 -15.63 -2.62
C ARG A 160 4.64 -16.24 -3.00
N LYS A 161 4.64 -17.10 -4.02
CA LYS A 161 5.80 -17.85 -4.45
C LYS A 161 5.71 -18.20 -5.94
N PRO A 162 6.82 -18.52 -6.60
CA PRO A 162 6.85 -18.80 -8.03
C PRO A 162 5.86 -19.88 -8.50
N SER A 163 5.61 -20.92 -7.69
CA SER A 163 4.67 -21.97 -8.07
C SER A 163 3.22 -21.49 -8.18
N ASP A 164 2.85 -20.36 -7.57
CA ASP A 164 1.54 -19.74 -7.74
C ASP A 164 1.31 -19.26 -9.21
N LEU A 165 2.41 -19.09 -9.96
CA LEU A 165 2.43 -18.76 -11.39
C LEU A 165 3.01 -19.89 -12.27
N GLY A 166 3.13 -21.11 -11.74
CA GLY A 166 3.68 -22.26 -12.46
C GLY A 166 5.21 -22.32 -12.51
N GLY A 167 5.91 -21.51 -11.71
CA GLY A 167 7.36 -21.52 -11.57
C GLY A 167 7.89 -22.54 -10.56
N ASP A 168 9.22 -22.60 -10.40
CA ASP A 168 9.92 -23.45 -9.43
C ASP A 168 10.24 -22.70 -8.14
N ASP A 169 9.83 -23.24 -7.00
CA ASP A 169 10.05 -22.66 -5.66
C ASP A 169 11.45 -22.95 -5.09
N SER A 170 12.23 -23.85 -5.68
CA SER A 170 13.46 -24.41 -5.08
C SER A 170 14.48 -23.34 -4.65
N LEU A 171 14.58 -22.24 -5.41
CA LEU A 171 15.47 -21.10 -5.13
C LEU A 171 14.85 -20.05 -4.17
N PHE A 172 13.60 -20.22 -3.76
CA PHE A 172 12.85 -19.26 -2.96
C PHE A 172 12.42 -19.80 -1.60
N VAL A 173 12.99 -20.95 -1.20
CA VAL A 173 12.76 -21.52 0.14
C VAL A 173 13.54 -20.67 1.14
N LEU A 174 12.84 -19.87 1.93
CA LEU A 174 13.45 -19.12 3.02
C LEU A 174 13.75 -20.06 4.19
N PRO A 175 14.84 -19.80 4.95
CA PRO A 175 15.08 -20.52 6.20
C PRO A 175 13.93 -20.28 7.18
N GLU A 176 13.75 -21.22 8.10
CA GLU A 176 12.71 -21.12 9.14
C GLU A 176 12.89 -19.84 9.95
N LEU A 177 11.79 -19.08 10.16
CA LEU A 177 11.78 -17.89 10.98
C LEU A 177 12.00 -18.27 12.45
N GLN A 178 13.15 -17.91 12.98
CA GLN A 178 13.45 -18.06 14.40
C GLN A 178 13.04 -16.78 15.15
N THR A 179 11.97 -16.86 15.92
CA THR A 179 11.52 -15.75 16.77
C THR A 179 12.11 -15.94 18.17
N LYS A 180 12.85 -14.95 18.65
CA LYS A 180 13.35 -14.88 20.01
C LYS A 180 12.70 -13.69 20.72
N GLU A 181 11.91 -13.98 21.72
CA GLU A 181 11.30 -12.95 22.54
C GLU A 181 12.29 -12.51 23.62
N HIS A 182 12.58 -11.21 23.67
CA HIS A 182 13.36 -10.60 24.72
C HIS A 182 12.43 -9.71 25.56
N VAL A 183 12.09 -10.16 26.75
CA VAL A 183 11.33 -9.35 27.70
C VAL A 183 12.31 -8.54 28.54
N VAL A 184 12.30 -7.24 28.35
CA VAL A 184 13.07 -6.29 29.15
C VAL A 184 12.14 -5.73 30.21
N SER A 185 12.45 -6.00 31.48
CA SER A 185 11.76 -5.39 32.61
C SER A 185 12.29 -3.98 32.80
N ALA A 186 11.52 -2.97 32.35
CA ALA A 186 11.81 -1.60 32.66
C ALA A 186 11.31 -1.26 34.07
N SER A 187 12.10 -0.57 34.87
CA SER A 187 11.62 -0.02 36.17
C SER A 187 10.69 1.17 35.84
N ILE A 188 9.40 0.97 36.08
CA ILE A 188 8.34 1.92 35.69
C ILE A 188 8.14 2.99 36.78
N SER A 189 9.18 3.53 37.35
CA SER A 189 8.99 4.66 38.27
C SER A 189 9.03 5.98 37.50
N ARG A 190 7.88 6.52 37.16
CA ARG A 190 7.76 7.91 36.70
C ARG A 190 7.95 8.85 37.91
N ALA A 191 8.91 9.76 37.83
CA ALA A 191 9.08 10.78 38.84
C ALA A 191 7.78 11.58 39.05
N GLY A 192 7.21 11.50 40.26
CA GLY A 192 5.97 12.20 40.60
C GLY A 192 4.70 11.30 40.69
N PHE A 193 4.79 10.02 40.37
CA PHE A 193 3.69 9.07 40.53
C PHE A 193 4.01 8.05 41.61
N LEU A 194 3.01 7.78 42.47
CA LEU A 194 3.10 6.80 43.57
C LEU A 194 2.90 5.35 43.12
N PHE A 195 2.41 5.13 41.92
CA PHE A 195 2.11 3.81 41.34
C PHE A 195 2.58 3.74 39.87
N ASP A 196 2.96 2.55 39.48
CA ASP A 196 3.31 2.25 38.07
C ASP A 196 2.07 2.35 37.20
N LEU A 197 2.06 3.31 36.28
CA LEU A 197 0.98 3.49 35.28
C LEU A 197 1.42 2.89 33.94
N PRO A 198 0.64 1.96 33.36
CA PRO A 198 0.94 1.46 32.04
C PRO A 198 0.84 2.58 30.98
N ALA A 199 1.75 2.58 30.01
CA ALA A 199 1.71 3.47 28.88
C ALA A 199 0.51 3.14 27.97
N LEU A 200 -0.59 3.86 28.13
CA LEU A 200 -1.87 3.58 27.44
C LEU A 200 -1.95 4.26 26.07
N SER A 201 -1.20 5.36 25.86
CA SER A 201 -1.17 6.07 24.57
C SER A 201 0.10 5.73 23.78
N LEU A 202 0.05 5.94 22.46
CA LEU A 202 1.23 5.81 21.58
C LEU A 202 2.33 6.82 21.95
N GLU A 203 1.95 7.97 22.50
CA GLU A 203 2.86 9.01 22.96
C GLU A 203 3.58 8.56 24.22
N ASP A 204 2.86 8.05 25.21
CA ASP A 204 3.44 7.45 26.41
C ASP A 204 4.39 6.30 26.10
N GLN A 205 4.01 5.43 25.14
CA GLN A 205 4.87 4.32 24.71
C GLN A 205 6.16 4.79 24.02
N ARG A 206 6.11 5.91 23.27
CA ARG A 206 7.30 6.51 22.65
C ARG A 206 8.22 7.13 23.70
N GLU A 207 7.67 7.83 24.68
CA GLU A 207 8.42 8.41 25.79
C GLU A 207 9.11 7.31 26.62
N GLU A 208 8.39 6.25 26.97
CA GLU A 208 8.95 5.11 27.69
C GLU A 208 10.06 4.41 26.91
N ARG A 209 9.88 4.23 25.59
CA ARG A 209 10.91 3.66 24.73
C ARG A 209 12.15 4.53 24.69
N THR A 210 12.00 5.85 24.59
CA THR A 210 13.15 6.78 24.58
C THR A 210 13.91 6.75 25.89
N ARG A 211 13.20 6.63 27.01
CA ARG A 211 13.79 6.53 28.36
C ARG A 211 14.58 5.23 28.55
N THR A 212 14.03 4.09 28.10
CA THR A 212 14.65 2.76 28.29
C THR A 212 15.81 2.47 27.32
N ILE A 213 15.94 3.21 26.22
CA ILE A 213 17.10 3.09 25.30
C ILE A 213 18.37 3.71 25.90
N SER A 214 18.23 4.62 26.85
CA SER A 214 19.36 5.28 27.51
C SER A 214 19.86 4.54 28.78
N GLU A 215 19.22 3.49 29.20
CA GLU A 215 19.65 2.52 30.22
C GLU A 215 20.22 1.25 29.56
#